data_e0512bb0508c24968a5316980e02aa18
#
_entry.id   e0512bb0508c24968a5316980e02aa18
#
_cell.length_a   1.000
_cell.length_b   1.000
_cell.length_c   1.000
_cell.angle_alpha   90.00
_cell.angle_beta   90.00
_cell.angle_gamma   90.00
#
_symmetry.space_group_name_H-M   'P 1'
#
loop_
_entity.id
_entity.type
_entity.pdbx_description
1 polymer ?
#
loop_
_entity_poly.entity_id
_entity_poly.type
_entity_poly.pdbx_seq_one_letter_code
_entity_poly.pdbx_strand_id
1 'polypeptide(L)'
;MISDKRLTETKKTFCQILRSTNRMGIERVVTELEKSAFFTAPASRRDHMACEGGLMQHSMNVYRMAMLIVKDLRLLRTDLPVSDDSIAIAALLHDVCKSTRYSANPDTTAKEKYLKSHSHLPIGHGEKSVIMLLRMGLQLTDDEILAIRWHMSPWDLPLTNAELSEDYRQAENTCPLVAIIQAADKLAAKALEI
;
A
#
# COMPACT_ATOMS: atom_id res chain seq x y z
N MET A 1 -18.30 -11.03 -2.56
CA MET A 1 -17.42 -10.94 -3.73
C MET A 1 -17.60 -9.59 -4.39
N ILE A 2 -16.52 -8.97 -4.86
CA ILE A 2 -16.58 -7.70 -5.61
C ILE A 2 -17.03 -8.05 -7.03
N SER A 3 -17.98 -7.31 -7.61
CA SER A 3 -18.45 -7.61 -8.99
C SER A 3 -17.39 -7.20 -10.03
N ASP A 4 -17.31 -7.92 -11.15
CA ASP A 4 -16.36 -7.65 -12.24
C ASP A 4 -16.46 -6.21 -12.77
N LYS A 5 -17.68 -5.69 -12.88
CA LYS A 5 -17.91 -4.27 -13.25
C LYS A 5 -17.23 -3.33 -12.28
N ARG A 6 -17.37 -3.56 -10.97
CA ARG A 6 -16.75 -2.73 -9.93
C ARG A 6 -15.24 -2.85 -9.95
N LEU A 7 -14.68 -4.05 -10.18
CA LEU A 7 -13.24 -4.26 -10.31
C LEU A 7 -12.68 -3.47 -11.49
N THR A 8 -13.35 -3.51 -12.64
CA THR A 8 -12.94 -2.79 -13.85
C THR A 8 -12.96 -1.26 -13.65
N GLU A 9 -14.04 -0.75 -13.04
CA GLU A 9 -14.15 0.69 -12.74
C GLU A 9 -13.10 1.14 -11.71
N THR A 10 -12.86 0.33 -10.68
CA THR A 10 -11.85 0.62 -9.65
C THR A 10 -10.44 0.62 -10.26
N LYS A 11 -10.10 -0.36 -11.12
CA LYS A 11 -8.82 -0.40 -11.84
C LYS A 11 -8.61 0.86 -12.70
N LYS A 12 -9.63 1.26 -13.45
CA LYS A 12 -9.56 2.47 -14.27
C LYS A 12 -9.27 3.71 -13.41
N THR A 13 -10.01 3.88 -12.32
CA THR A 13 -9.83 5.01 -11.40
C THR A 13 -8.45 4.97 -10.74
N PHE A 14 -8.00 3.80 -10.28
CA PHE A 14 -6.67 3.60 -9.70
C PHE A 14 -5.55 4.06 -10.64
N CYS A 15 -5.58 3.59 -11.89
CA CYS A 15 -4.59 3.96 -12.89
C CYS A 15 -4.67 5.46 -13.24
N GLN A 16 -5.85 6.06 -13.29
CA GLN A 16 -6.02 7.49 -13.53
C GLN A 16 -5.41 8.34 -12.42
N ILE A 17 -5.63 7.97 -11.14
CA ILE A 17 -5.04 8.68 -10.00
C ILE A 17 -3.51 8.59 -10.05
N LEU A 18 -2.94 7.41 -10.30
CA LEU A 18 -1.48 7.29 -10.44
C LEU A 18 -0.94 8.17 -11.58
N ARG A 19 -1.56 8.13 -12.75
CA ARG A 19 -1.14 8.95 -13.91
C ARG A 19 -1.24 10.44 -13.64
N SER A 20 -2.25 10.90 -12.89
CA SER A 20 -2.43 12.34 -12.59
C SER A 20 -1.29 12.91 -11.75
N THR A 21 -0.51 12.08 -11.04
CA THR A 21 0.69 12.52 -10.30
C THR A 21 1.82 13.01 -11.23
N ASN A 22 1.77 12.67 -12.52
CA ASN A 22 2.82 12.96 -13.50
C ASN A 22 4.24 12.58 -13.05
N ARG A 23 4.36 11.64 -12.10
CA ARG A 23 5.63 11.22 -11.52
C ARG A 23 6.48 10.51 -12.58
N MET A 24 7.77 10.83 -12.62
CA MET A 24 8.71 10.12 -13.50
C MET A 24 8.68 8.62 -13.23
N GLY A 25 8.48 7.82 -14.27
CA GLY A 25 8.37 6.37 -14.20
C GLY A 25 6.97 5.82 -13.96
N ILE A 26 5.95 6.67 -13.72
CA ILE A 26 4.60 6.22 -13.36
C ILE A 26 3.92 5.38 -14.45
N GLU A 27 4.11 5.69 -15.72
CA GLU A 27 3.54 4.90 -16.83
C GLU A 27 4.13 3.49 -16.88
N ARG A 28 5.41 3.35 -16.58
CA ARG A 28 6.04 2.04 -16.47
C ARG A 28 5.49 1.26 -15.27
N VAL A 29 5.30 1.91 -14.12
CA VAL A 29 4.67 1.29 -12.96
C VAL A 29 3.28 0.78 -13.31
N VAL A 30 2.42 1.61 -13.90
CA VAL A 30 1.07 1.20 -14.29
C VAL A 30 1.12 0.01 -15.26
N THR A 31 2.00 0.04 -16.24
CA THR A 31 2.18 -1.07 -17.20
C THR A 31 2.60 -2.37 -16.50
N GLU A 32 3.53 -2.31 -15.55
CA GLU A 32 3.99 -3.49 -14.80
C GLU A 32 2.91 -4.01 -13.84
N LEU A 33 2.11 -3.12 -13.21
CA LEU A 33 0.96 -3.51 -12.42
C LEU A 33 -0.09 -4.25 -13.27
N GLU A 34 -0.35 -3.79 -14.50
CA GLU A 34 -1.31 -4.41 -15.43
C GLU A 34 -0.87 -5.79 -15.90
N LYS A 35 0.44 -6.03 -16.02
CA LYS A 35 1.02 -7.34 -16.37
C LYS A 35 1.10 -8.29 -15.17
N SER A 36 1.10 -7.75 -13.96
CA SER A 36 1.20 -8.52 -12.71
C SER A 36 -0.16 -8.97 -12.21
N ALA A 37 -0.16 -9.75 -11.12
CA ALA A 37 -1.38 -10.11 -10.41
C ALA A 37 -1.92 -9.01 -9.47
N PHE A 38 -1.38 -7.78 -9.49
CA PHE A 38 -1.76 -6.73 -8.54
C PHE A 38 -3.27 -6.48 -8.49
N PHE A 39 -3.92 -6.42 -9.65
CA PHE A 39 -5.34 -6.10 -9.75
C PHE A 39 -6.27 -7.28 -9.43
N THR A 40 -5.74 -8.48 -9.32
CA THR A 40 -6.49 -9.71 -8.98
C THR A 40 -6.08 -10.31 -7.64
N ALA A 41 -4.91 -9.95 -7.11
CA ALA A 41 -4.39 -10.48 -5.85
C ALA A 41 -5.28 -10.11 -4.64
N PRO A 42 -5.32 -10.95 -3.59
CA PRO A 42 -5.92 -10.60 -2.31
C PRO A 42 -5.01 -9.67 -1.50
N ALA A 43 -5.59 -8.83 -0.64
CA ALA A 43 -4.83 -8.00 0.29
C ALA A 43 -4.24 -8.80 1.46
N SER A 44 -4.92 -9.85 1.88
CA SER A 44 -4.51 -10.72 2.97
C SER A 44 -4.80 -12.18 2.67
N ARG A 45 -4.28 -13.08 3.50
CA ARG A 45 -4.53 -14.52 3.37
C ARG A 45 -5.92 -14.95 3.85
N ARG A 46 -6.43 -14.35 4.92
CA ARG A 46 -7.68 -14.73 5.60
C ARG A 46 -8.42 -13.58 6.28
N ASP A 47 -7.76 -12.43 6.42
CA ASP A 47 -8.31 -11.27 7.14
C ASP A 47 -9.02 -10.33 6.13
N HIS A 48 -8.79 -9.01 6.23
CA HIS A 48 -9.38 -8.02 5.36
C HIS A 48 -9.09 -8.27 3.88
N MET A 49 -10.08 -8.08 3.03
CA MET A 49 -9.99 -8.23 1.56
C MET A 49 -9.28 -9.50 1.09
N ALA A 50 -9.52 -10.65 1.77
CA ALA A 50 -9.04 -11.97 1.34
C ALA A 50 -9.89 -12.50 0.18
N CYS A 51 -9.90 -11.78 -0.94
CA CYS A 51 -10.67 -12.09 -2.15
C CYS A 51 -9.96 -11.56 -3.40
N GLU A 52 -10.42 -12.00 -4.56
CA GLU A 52 -9.95 -11.49 -5.85
C GLU A 52 -10.15 -9.97 -5.95
N GLY A 53 -9.11 -9.25 -6.42
CA GLY A 53 -9.08 -7.79 -6.47
C GLY A 53 -8.96 -7.09 -5.12
N GLY A 54 -8.81 -7.87 -4.04
CA GLY A 54 -8.76 -7.35 -2.68
C GLY A 54 -7.61 -6.38 -2.46
N LEU A 55 -6.42 -6.65 -3.03
CA LEU A 55 -5.25 -5.77 -2.90
C LEU A 55 -5.51 -4.39 -3.51
N MET A 56 -6.05 -4.33 -4.72
CA MET A 56 -6.41 -3.07 -5.37
C MET A 56 -7.47 -2.31 -4.56
N GLN A 57 -8.52 -3.01 -4.11
CA GLN A 57 -9.60 -2.37 -3.36
C GLN A 57 -9.10 -1.83 -2.01
N HIS A 58 -8.26 -2.58 -1.31
CA HIS A 58 -7.60 -2.14 -0.08
C HIS A 58 -6.76 -0.87 -0.32
N SER A 59 -5.87 -0.89 -1.31
CA SER A 59 -5.06 0.29 -1.67
C SER A 59 -5.93 1.53 -1.97
N MET A 60 -7.05 1.36 -2.67
CA MET A 60 -8.02 2.44 -2.91
C MET A 60 -8.70 2.93 -1.63
N ASN A 61 -8.99 2.04 -0.69
CA ASN A 61 -9.56 2.42 0.60
C ASN A 61 -8.54 3.18 1.45
N VAL A 62 -7.27 2.74 1.46
CA VAL A 62 -6.16 3.46 2.12
C VAL A 62 -6.01 4.87 1.53
N TYR A 63 -6.00 4.99 0.20
CA TYR A 63 -5.95 6.29 -0.47
C TYR A 63 -7.09 7.22 -0.05
N ARG A 64 -8.33 6.73 -0.07
CA ARG A 64 -9.50 7.52 0.33
C ARG A 64 -9.42 7.96 1.78
N MET A 65 -9.00 7.07 2.69
CA MET A 65 -8.82 7.39 4.10
C MET A 65 -7.71 8.43 4.30
N ALA A 66 -6.57 8.28 3.62
CA ALA A 66 -5.48 9.25 3.70
C ALA A 66 -5.91 10.65 3.22
N MET A 67 -6.65 10.72 2.11
CA MET A 67 -7.20 11.99 1.60
C MET A 67 -8.18 12.64 2.59
N LEU A 68 -9.04 11.85 3.25
CA LEU A 68 -9.95 12.36 4.29
C LEU A 68 -9.17 12.90 5.50
N ILE A 69 -8.20 12.12 6.00
CA ILE A 69 -7.34 12.52 7.12
C ILE A 69 -6.62 13.83 6.80
N VAL A 70 -5.99 13.93 5.63
CA VAL A 70 -5.22 15.13 5.24
C VAL A 70 -6.14 16.34 5.05
N LYS A 71 -7.32 16.14 4.46
CA LYS A 71 -8.32 17.22 4.34
C LYS A 71 -8.62 17.85 5.70
N ASP A 72 -8.87 17.04 6.72
CA ASP A 72 -9.22 17.54 8.06
C ASP A 72 -7.98 18.10 8.78
N LEU A 73 -6.80 17.47 8.63
CA LEU A 73 -5.54 17.99 9.19
C LEU A 73 -5.20 19.37 8.64
N ARG A 74 -5.43 19.64 7.36
CA ARG A 74 -5.19 20.95 6.74
C ARG A 74 -6.10 22.07 7.29
N LEU A 75 -7.24 21.74 7.90
CA LEU A 75 -8.06 22.72 8.64
C LEU A 75 -7.39 23.14 9.95
N LEU A 76 -6.61 22.26 10.56
CA LEU A 76 -5.93 22.50 11.84
C LEU A 76 -4.49 23.01 11.62
N ARG A 77 -3.85 22.60 10.54
CA ARG A 77 -2.49 22.97 10.14
C ARG A 77 -2.44 23.23 8.64
N THR A 78 -2.57 24.50 8.27
CA THR A 78 -2.64 24.95 6.86
C THR A 78 -1.35 24.74 6.08
N ASP A 79 -0.21 24.66 6.76
CA ASP A 79 1.14 24.46 6.22
C ASP A 79 1.59 22.98 6.28
N LEU A 80 0.65 22.03 6.36
CA LEU A 80 0.99 20.60 6.39
C LEU A 80 1.81 20.22 5.14
N PRO A 81 3.08 19.78 5.28
CA PRO A 81 4.00 19.57 4.16
C PRO A 81 3.78 18.19 3.51
N VAL A 82 2.55 17.90 3.07
CA VAL A 82 2.17 16.64 2.43
C VAL A 82 1.42 16.96 1.15
N SER A 83 1.91 16.51 -0.01
CA SER A 83 1.25 16.70 -1.30
C SER A 83 0.22 15.59 -1.58
N ASP A 84 -0.81 15.91 -2.37
CA ASP A 84 -1.80 14.93 -2.81
C ASP A 84 -1.17 13.83 -3.69
N ASP A 85 -0.15 14.19 -4.47
CA ASP A 85 0.62 13.22 -5.27
C ASP A 85 1.36 12.21 -4.41
N SER A 86 2.01 12.66 -3.33
CA SER A 86 2.71 11.76 -2.41
C SER A 86 1.75 10.87 -1.64
N ILE A 87 0.55 11.38 -1.30
CA ILE A 87 -0.52 10.55 -0.71
C ILE A 87 -0.95 9.47 -1.71
N ALA A 88 -1.18 9.85 -2.98
CA ALA A 88 -1.60 8.90 -4.01
C ALA A 88 -0.55 7.81 -4.23
N ILE A 89 0.72 8.18 -4.37
CA ILE A 89 1.83 7.23 -4.57
C ILE A 89 1.96 6.32 -3.35
N ALA A 90 2.08 6.87 -2.15
CA ALA A 90 2.29 6.07 -0.96
C ALA A 90 1.09 5.15 -0.67
N ALA A 91 -0.13 5.67 -0.68
CA ALA A 91 -1.32 4.90 -0.35
C ALA A 91 -1.66 3.82 -1.39
N LEU A 92 -1.55 4.13 -2.68
CA LEU A 92 -1.90 3.18 -3.73
C LEU A 92 -0.84 2.08 -3.91
N LEU A 93 0.42 2.36 -3.57
CA LEU A 93 1.54 1.47 -3.89
C LEU A 93 2.25 0.86 -2.65
N HIS A 94 1.81 1.18 -1.40
CA HIS A 94 2.46 0.70 -0.17
C HIS A 94 2.66 -0.81 -0.14
N ASP A 95 1.71 -1.55 -0.66
CA ASP A 95 1.64 -3.00 -0.62
C ASP A 95 1.87 -3.68 -1.97
N VAL A 96 2.50 -3.01 -2.94
CA VAL A 96 2.71 -3.55 -4.29
C VAL A 96 3.38 -4.91 -4.30
N CYS A 97 4.22 -5.22 -3.32
CA CYS A 97 4.88 -6.50 -3.18
C CYS A 97 3.92 -7.68 -2.90
N LYS A 98 2.70 -7.40 -2.45
CA LYS A 98 1.68 -8.43 -2.21
C LYS A 98 1.13 -9.02 -3.52
N SER A 99 1.35 -8.37 -4.68
CA SER A 99 0.99 -8.90 -6.00
C SER A 99 1.54 -10.30 -6.30
N THR A 100 2.64 -10.68 -5.64
CA THR A 100 3.27 -12.00 -5.79
C THR A 100 3.32 -12.82 -4.50
N ARG A 101 2.66 -12.32 -3.43
CA ARG A 101 2.80 -12.90 -2.09
C ARG A 101 1.87 -14.07 -1.82
N TYR A 102 0.75 -14.15 -2.53
CA TYR A 102 -0.30 -15.13 -2.28
C TYR A 102 -0.65 -15.89 -3.54
N SER A 103 -0.95 -17.18 -3.39
CA SER A 103 -1.53 -18.05 -4.42
C SER A 103 -2.83 -18.64 -3.91
N ALA A 104 -3.76 -18.95 -4.80
CA ALA A 104 -4.98 -19.63 -4.41
C ALA A 104 -4.67 -20.97 -3.74
N ASN A 105 -5.40 -21.30 -2.67
CA ASN A 105 -5.27 -22.61 -2.05
C ASN A 105 -5.97 -23.64 -2.95
N PRO A 106 -5.28 -24.71 -3.37
CA PRO A 106 -5.90 -25.77 -4.16
C PRO A 106 -7.00 -26.54 -3.39
N ASP A 107 -6.91 -26.57 -2.04
CA ASP A 107 -7.98 -27.12 -1.22
C ASP A 107 -9.07 -26.05 -1.00
N THR A 108 -10.13 -26.13 -1.81
CA THR A 108 -11.27 -25.20 -1.74
C THR A 108 -12.11 -25.35 -0.48
N THR A 109 -11.92 -26.42 0.29
CA THR A 109 -12.61 -26.67 1.58
C THR A 109 -11.85 -26.08 2.76
N ALA A 110 -10.58 -25.68 2.57
CA ALA A 110 -9.76 -25.12 3.61
C ALA A 110 -10.30 -23.75 4.06
N LYS A 111 -10.14 -23.47 5.36
CA LYS A 111 -10.47 -22.17 5.95
C LYS A 111 -9.67 -21.03 5.31
N GLU A 112 -8.44 -21.33 4.91
CA GLU A 112 -7.54 -20.37 4.27
C GLU A 112 -7.65 -20.47 2.76
N LYS A 113 -8.24 -19.46 2.13
CA LYS A 113 -8.42 -19.39 0.67
C LYS A 113 -7.12 -19.17 -0.09
N TYR A 114 -6.12 -18.59 0.57
CA TYR A 114 -4.84 -18.23 -0.04
C TYR A 114 -3.67 -18.74 0.79
N LEU A 115 -2.63 -19.23 0.10
CA LEU A 115 -1.37 -19.68 0.69
C LEU A 115 -0.29 -18.62 0.47
N LYS A 116 0.66 -18.52 1.41
CA LYS A 116 1.81 -17.63 1.26
C LYS A 116 2.82 -18.26 0.30
N SER A 117 3.13 -17.56 -0.78
CA SER A 117 4.16 -17.96 -1.72
C SER A 117 5.56 -17.68 -1.17
N HIS A 118 6.55 -18.50 -1.55
CA HIS A 118 7.95 -18.21 -1.25
C HIS A 118 8.40 -16.92 -1.92
N SER A 119 9.12 -16.09 -1.17
CA SER A 119 9.66 -14.84 -1.70
C SER A 119 11.12 -15.03 -2.12
N HIS A 120 11.46 -14.61 -3.34
CA HIS A 120 12.86 -14.53 -3.79
C HIS A 120 13.65 -13.40 -3.09
N LEU A 121 12.94 -12.47 -2.42
CA LEU A 121 13.52 -11.38 -1.65
C LEU A 121 12.87 -11.40 -0.25
N PRO A 122 13.43 -12.17 0.70
CA PRO A 122 12.83 -12.36 2.03
C PRO A 122 13.20 -11.23 3.00
N ILE A 123 12.68 -10.04 2.73
CA ILE A 123 12.76 -8.84 3.57
C ILE A 123 11.35 -8.38 3.95
N GLY A 124 11.25 -7.36 4.78
CA GLY A 124 9.98 -6.73 5.16
C GLY A 124 9.18 -6.31 3.93
N HIS A 125 7.84 -6.31 4.03
CA HIS A 125 7.05 -6.03 2.83
C HIS A 125 7.06 -4.54 2.46
N GLY A 126 7.24 -3.62 3.42
CA GLY A 126 7.43 -2.20 3.12
C GLY A 126 8.70 -1.97 2.29
N GLU A 127 9.86 -2.48 2.75
CA GLU A 127 11.13 -2.39 2.00
C GLU A 127 11.02 -3.03 0.62
N LYS A 128 10.36 -4.20 0.57
CA LYS A 128 10.18 -4.90 -0.70
C LYS A 128 9.34 -4.09 -1.68
N SER A 129 8.29 -3.41 -1.21
CA SER A 129 7.47 -2.53 -2.05
C SER A 129 8.30 -1.36 -2.59
N VAL A 130 9.08 -0.69 -1.74
CA VAL A 130 10.00 0.39 -2.17
C VAL A 130 10.97 -0.10 -3.25
N ILE A 131 11.65 -1.23 -2.99
CA ILE A 131 12.63 -1.79 -3.95
C ILE A 131 11.96 -2.15 -5.28
N MET A 132 10.76 -2.72 -5.26
CA MET A 132 10.02 -3.04 -6.49
C MET A 132 9.69 -1.78 -7.29
N LEU A 133 9.20 -0.73 -6.65
CA LEU A 133 8.87 0.54 -7.30
C LEU A 133 10.10 1.23 -7.91
N LEU A 134 11.22 1.26 -7.19
CA LEU A 134 12.50 1.78 -7.70
C LEU A 134 13.00 0.97 -8.90
N ARG A 135 12.88 -0.36 -8.88
CA ARG A 135 13.23 -1.24 -10.01
C ARG A 135 12.32 -1.04 -11.23
N MET A 136 11.07 -0.65 -11.02
CA MET A 136 10.15 -0.22 -12.08
C MET A 136 10.52 1.16 -12.64
N GLY A 137 11.46 1.88 -12.02
CA GLY A 137 11.93 3.20 -12.44
C GLY A 137 11.07 4.35 -11.93
N LEU A 138 10.25 4.12 -10.90
CA LEU A 138 9.50 5.21 -10.24
C LEU A 138 10.46 6.09 -9.45
N GLN A 139 10.40 7.38 -9.68
CA GLN A 139 11.09 8.35 -8.85
C GLN A 139 10.27 8.61 -7.59
N LEU A 140 10.72 8.08 -6.46
CA LEU A 140 10.13 8.32 -5.15
C LEU A 140 10.84 9.47 -4.44
N THR A 141 10.10 10.25 -3.66
CA THR A 141 10.67 11.17 -2.67
C THR A 141 11.06 10.40 -1.40
N ASP A 142 11.91 10.97 -0.56
CA ASP A 142 12.27 10.37 0.72
C ASP A 142 11.04 10.15 1.60
N ASP A 143 10.10 11.09 1.63
CA ASP A 143 8.84 10.97 2.38
C ASP A 143 7.99 9.78 1.90
N GLU A 144 7.92 9.56 0.59
CA GLU A 144 7.20 8.41 0.01
C GLU A 144 7.90 7.09 0.34
N ILE A 145 9.23 7.06 0.28
CA ILE A 145 10.04 5.90 0.70
C ILE A 145 9.77 5.59 2.16
N LEU A 146 9.85 6.57 3.05
CA LEU A 146 9.60 6.42 4.48
C LEU A 146 8.17 5.95 4.75
N ALA A 147 7.17 6.56 4.12
CA ALA A 147 5.78 6.20 4.32
C ALA A 147 5.47 4.77 3.84
N ILE A 148 5.99 4.36 2.68
CA ILE A 148 5.83 2.99 2.17
C ILE A 148 6.60 2.00 3.05
N ARG A 149 7.84 2.34 3.44
CA ARG A 149 8.68 1.47 4.28
C ARG A 149 8.04 1.19 5.63
N TRP A 150 7.50 2.23 6.28
CA TRP A 150 7.07 2.17 7.67
C TRP A 150 5.56 2.05 7.87
N HIS A 151 4.76 1.81 6.81
CA HIS A 151 3.29 1.76 6.92
C HIS A 151 2.77 0.73 7.92
N MET A 152 3.50 -0.37 8.15
CA MET A 152 3.12 -1.44 9.09
C MET A 152 3.70 -1.27 10.51
N SER A 153 4.59 -0.32 10.74
CA SER A 153 5.20 -0.17 12.06
C SER A 153 4.18 0.22 13.15
N PRO A 154 4.31 -0.29 14.37
CA PRO A 154 5.42 -1.08 14.93
C PRO A 154 5.37 -2.60 14.63
N TRP A 155 4.42 -3.08 13.85
CA TRP A 155 4.16 -4.52 13.68
C TRP A 155 5.26 -5.28 12.92
N ASP A 156 6.03 -4.59 12.08
CA ASP A 156 7.16 -5.15 11.33
C ASP A 156 8.51 -5.02 12.05
N LEU A 157 8.54 -4.42 13.26
CA LEU A 157 9.76 -4.22 14.00
C LEU A 157 10.05 -5.41 14.93
N PRO A 158 11.25 -6.00 14.88
CA PRO A 158 11.74 -6.80 15.98
C PRO A 158 11.88 -5.88 17.21
N LEU A 159 11.05 -6.08 18.23
CA LEU A 159 11.02 -5.27 19.46
C LEU A 159 12.39 -5.19 20.17
N THR A 160 13.33 -6.06 19.81
CA THR A 160 14.69 -6.14 20.35
C THR A 160 15.75 -5.35 19.57
N ASN A 161 15.41 -4.77 18.41
CA ASN A 161 16.36 -4.00 17.60
C ASN A 161 16.21 -2.50 17.90
N ALA A 162 17.11 -1.99 18.75
CA ALA A 162 17.10 -0.59 19.20
C ALA A 162 17.38 0.40 18.05
N GLU A 163 18.30 0.08 17.13
CA GLU A 163 18.66 0.91 15.99
C GLU A 163 17.47 1.08 15.04
N LEU A 164 16.82 -0.03 14.67
CA LEU A 164 15.64 -0.02 13.81
C LEU A 164 14.45 0.74 14.45
N SER A 165 14.32 0.67 15.77
CA SER A 165 13.30 1.40 16.51
C SER A 165 13.60 2.90 16.56
N GLU A 166 14.88 3.30 16.56
CA GLU A 166 15.29 4.69 16.47
C GLU A 166 15.01 5.26 15.08
N ASP A 167 15.38 4.53 14.01
CA ASP A 167 15.10 4.90 12.62
C ASP A 167 13.61 5.12 12.40
N TYR A 168 12.77 4.23 12.94
CA TYR A 168 11.32 4.37 12.86
C TYR A 168 10.83 5.64 13.59
N ARG A 169 11.28 5.88 14.83
CA ARG A 169 10.91 7.10 15.57
C ARG A 169 11.33 8.37 14.85
N GLN A 170 12.52 8.36 14.25
CA GLN A 170 12.99 9.49 13.46
C GLN A 170 12.09 9.71 12.24
N ALA A 171 11.73 8.65 11.52
CA ALA A 171 10.82 8.74 10.38
C ALA A 171 9.45 9.30 10.78
N GLU A 172 8.84 8.81 11.88
CA GLU A 172 7.57 9.35 12.39
C GLU A 172 7.66 10.84 12.76
N ASN A 173 8.76 11.26 13.39
CA ASN A 173 8.92 12.65 13.86
C ASN A 173 9.20 13.62 12.72
N THR A 174 9.79 13.19 11.62
CA THR A 174 10.23 14.07 10.53
C THR A 174 9.30 14.02 9.31
N CYS A 175 8.56 12.94 9.12
CA CYS A 175 7.71 12.71 7.94
C CYS A 175 6.24 12.48 8.35
N PRO A 176 5.36 13.50 8.32
CA PRO A 176 3.95 13.34 8.64
C PRO A 176 3.23 12.31 7.77
N LEU A 177 3.70 12.08 6.54
CA LEU A 177 3.12 11.10 5.63
C LEU A 177 3.19 9.68 6.19
N VAL A 178 4.19 9.33 7.00
CA VAL A 178 4.31 8.03 7.69
C VAL A 178 3.10 7.79 8.57
N ALA A 179 2.82 8.71 9.50
CA ALA A 179 1.68 8.59 10.43
C ALA A 179 0.33 8.58 9.69
N ILE A 180 0.20 9.38 8.63
CA ILE A 180 -1.02 9.47 7.82
C ILE A 180 -1.29 8.14 7.12
N ILE A 181 -0.29 7.54 6.47
CA ILE A 181 -0.46 6.26 5.76
C ILE A 181 -0.72 5.13 6.75
N GLN A 182 -0.03 5.08 7.90
CA GLN A 182 -0.30 4.10 8.95
C GLN A 182 -1.75 4.17 9.47
N ALA A 183 -2.21 5.38 9.79
CA ALA A 183 -3.58 5.58 10.25
C ALA A 183 -4.60 5.19 9.19
N ALA A 184 -4.37 5.57 7.93
CA ALA A 184 -5.23 5.27 6.80
C ALA A 184 -5.32 3.76 6.53
N ASP A 185 -4.18 3.06 6.52
CA ASP A 185 -4.11 1.60 6.34
C ASP A 185 -4.85 0.87 7.47
N LYS A 186 -4.58 1.23 8.72
CA LYS A 186 -5.25 0.65 9.88
C LYS A 186 -6.76 0.87 9.84
N LEU A 187 -7.22 2.07 9.51
CA LEU A 187 -8.65 2.38 9.41
C LEU A 187 -9.30 1.66 8.23
N ALA A 188 -8.63 1.59 7.07
CA ALA A 188 -9.12 0.80 5.95
C ALA A 188 -9.31 -0.66 6.34
N ALA A 189 -8.29 -1.30 6.90
CA ALA A 189 -8.30 -2.71 7.24
C ALA A 189 -9.24 -3.09 8.40
N LYS A 190 -9.51 -2.17 9.36
CA LYS A 190 -10.24 -2.47 10.61
C LYS A 190 -11.59 -1.79 10.74
N ALA A 191 -11.89 -0.80 9.91
CA ALA A 191 -13.15 -0.08 9.97
C ALA A 191 -13.98 -0.14 8.67
N LEU A 192 -13.32 -0.26 7.50
CA LEU A 192 -14.02 -0.29 6.21
C LEU A 192 -14.14 -1.70 5.61
N GLU A 193 -13.22 -2.61 5.95
CA GLU A 193 -13.04 -3.92 5.29
C GLU A 193 -13.40 -5.08 6.23
N ILE A 194 -14.39 -4.87 7.06
CA ILE A 194 -14.91 -5.85 8.04
C ILE A 194 -15.77 -6.91 7.34
#